data_53d88265c0ebcdbce6f937e2d504ffe7
#
_entry.id   53d88265c0ebcdbce6f937e2d504ffe7
#
_cell.length_a   1.000
_cell.length_b   1.000
_cell.length_c   1.000
_cell.angle_alpha   90.00
_cell.angle_beta   90.00
_cell.angle_gamma   90.00
#
_symmetry.space_group_name_H-M   'P 1'
#
loop_
_entity.id
_entity.type
_entity.pdbx_description
1 polymer ?
#
loop_
_entity_poly.entity_id
_entity_poly.type
_entity_poly.pdbx_seq_one_letter_code
_entity_poly.pdbx_strand_id
1 'polypeptide(L)'
;MAKPSSSLLTLGTLSLALCAMLLGCGGPQKPKEQLAAEMKGLPKWALGKCQETLKNKDALCASGSVQNQGNVNLARSAAEGRARTELARSLQVHVKAMLKDYQASTTGGEKNDTASEQHIEDVSKQVTDMTLSGTRLEDVWVNEETGTFWALVVLDAEAFKDSLTKASALDERVRAHIIQRADRSFRELDHAR
;
A
#
# COMPACT_ATOMS: atom_id res chain seq x y z
N MET A 1 -28.28 -13.17 85.13
CA MET A 1 -26.86 -13.50 84.93
C MET A 1 -26.67 -14.00 83.53
N ALA A 2 -26.26 -13.18 82.64
CA ALA A 2 -25.81 -13.58 81.30
C ALA A 2 -24.96 -12.43 80.71
N LYS A 3 -23.77 -12.75 80.33
CA LYS A 3 -22.69 -11.88 79.94
C LYS A 3 -22.83 -11.55 78.40
N PRO A 4 -22.68 -10.32 77.96
CA PRO A 4 -22.63 -10.08 76.54
C PRO A 4 -21.21 -10.31 75.98
N SER A 5 -21.08 -11.08 74.91
CA SER A 5 -19.84 -11.33 74.22
C SER A 5 -19.62 -10.25 73.12
N SER A 6 -18.50 -9.62 73.20
CA SER A 6 -17.93 -8.68 72.26
C SER A 6 -17.45 -9.42 71.00
N SER A 7 -18.02 -9.17 69.84
CA SER A 7 -17.50 -9.64 68.57
C SER A 7 -18.00 -8.76 67.37
N LEU A 8 -17.47 -7.53 67.30
CA LEU A 8 -17.78 -6.63 66.18
C LEU A 8 -16.63 -5.65 66.00
N LEU A 9 -15.45 -6.14 65.60
CA LEU A 9 -14.32 -5.24 65.21
C LEU A 9 -13.19 -5.97 64.44
N THR A 10 -13.49 -6.74 63.45
CA THR A 10 -12.42 -7.26 62.52
C THR A 10 -12.81 -7.42 61.05
N LEU A 11 -13.81 -6.71 60.54
CA LEU A 11 -14.21 -6.81 59.15
C LEU A 11 -13.85 -5.57 58.29
N GLY A 12 -13.05 -4.64 58.80
CA GLY A 12 -12.79 -3.34 58.14
C GLY A 12 -11.44 -3.22 57.41
N THR A 13 -10.51 -4.18 57.53
CA THR A 13 -9.14 -3.98 57.04
C THR A 13 -8.73 -4.85 55.85
N LEU A 14 -9.60 -5.72 55.32
CA LEU A 14 -9.25 -6.63 54.23
C LEU A 14 -9.70 -6.09 52.83
N SER A 15 -10.46 -5.00 52.79
CA SER A 15 -10.99 -4.46 51.51
C SER A 15 -10.09 -3.40 50.85
N LEU A 16 -9.05 -2.92 51.54
CA LEU A 16 -8.19 -1.84 50.97
C LEU A 16 -6.93 -2.36 50.30
N ALA A 17 -6.59 -3.66 50.44
CA ALA A 17 -5.37 -4.23 49.82
C ALA A 17 -5.57 -4.81 48.41
N LEU A 18 -6.80 -4.95 47.93
CA LEU A 18 -7.09 -5.56 46.61
C LEU A 18 -7.17 -4.58 45.47
N CYS A 19 -7.15 -3.26 45.73
CA CYS A 19 -7.25 -2.22 44.69
C CYS A 19 -5.89 -1.75 44.17
N ALA A 20 -4.76 -2.22 44.75
CA ALA A 20 -3.41 -1.75 44.36
C ALA A 20 -2.73 -2.60 43.26
N MET A 21 -3.34 -3.68 42.76
CA MET A 21 -2.72 -4.58 41.75
C MET A 21 -3.23 -4.38 40.31
N LEU A 22 -4.05 -3.35 40.04
CA LEU A 22 -4.56 -3.09 38.66
C LEU A 22 -3.88 -1.91 37.95
N LEU A 23 -2.80 -1.37 38.49
CA LEU A 23 -2.02 -0.29 37.85
C LEU A 23 -0.76 -0.78 37.16
N GLY A 24 -0.73 -2.05 36.74
CA GLY A 24 0.28 -2.63 35.87
C GLY A 24 -0.06 -2.44 34.39
N CYS A 25 -0.62 -1.31 33.98
CA CYS A 25 -0.66 -0.95 32.58
C CYS A 25 0.75 -0.61 32.13
N GLY A 26 1.31 -1.40 31.21
CA GLY A 26 2.59 -1.16 30.56
C GLY A 26 2.73 0.30 30.21
N GLY A 27 3.87 0.92 30.55
CA GLY A 27 4.12 2.33 30.31
C GLY A 27 3.90 2.66 28.85
N PRO A 28 3.48 3.87 28.50
CA PRO A 28 3.26 4.30 27.13
C PRO A 28 4.58 4.14 26.37
N GLN A 29 4.62 3.18 25.46
CA GLN A 29 5.72 3.09 24.50
C GLN A 29 5.75 4.46 23.81
N LYS A 30 6.91 5.13 23.85
CA LYS A 30 7.04 6.48 23.33
C LYS A 30 6.91 6.43 21.80
N PRO A 31 5.80 6.88 21.20
CA PRO A 31 5.55 6.72 19.75
C PRO A 31 6.64 7.39 18.89
N LYS A 32 7.30 8.40 19.43
CA LYS A 32 8.41 9.11 18.76
C LYS A 32 9.68 8.26 18.63
N GLU A 33 10.01 7.44 19.63
CA GLU A 33 11.22 6.57 19.59
C GLU A 33 11.01 5.42 18.62
N GLN A 34 9.81 4.85 18.58
CA GLN A 34 9.47 3.80 17.60
C GLN A 34 9.51 4.34 16.17
N LEU A 35 8.92 5.50 15.92
CA LEU A 35 8.98 6.14 14.62
C LEU A 35 10.41 6.48 14.19
N ALA A 36 11.25 6.96 15.13
CA ALA A 36 12.66 7.26 14.85
C ALA A 36 13.44 5.99 14.49
N ALA A 37 13.18 4.87 15.18
CA ALA A 37 13.78 3.57 14.86
C ALA A 37 13.33 3.06 13.48
N GLU A 38 12.04 3.17 13.15
CA GLU A 38 11.52 2.78 11.83
C GLU A 38 12.13 3.61 10.69
N MET A 39 12.34 4.90 10.91
CA MET A 39 12.88 5.79 9.88
C MET A 39 14.40 5.77 9.75
N LYS A 40 15.11 5.14 10.69
CA LYS A 40 16.57 5.12 10.68
C LYS A 40 17.11 4.33 9.47
N GLY A 41 17.86 5.03 8.62
CA GLY A 41 18.44 4.43 7.40
C GLY A 41 17.43 4.07 6.32
N LEU A 42 16.17 4.48 6.45
CA LEU A 42 15.12 4.16 5.48
C LEU A 42 15.49 4.73 4.10
N PRO A 43 15.50 3.92 3.03
CA PRO A 43 15.81 4.39 1.69
C PRO A 43 14.73 5.37 1.19
N LYS A 44 15.12 6.32 0.34
CA LYS A 44 14.21 7.34 -0.18
C LYS A 44 12.98 6.75 -0.87
N TRP A 45 13.14 5.64 -1.58
CA TRP A 45 12.04 4.98 -2.27
C TRP A 45 10.96 4.44 -1.30
N ALA A 46 11.33 4.08 -0.08
CA ALA A 46 10.37 3.66 0.94
C ALA A 46 9.53 4.83 1.50
N LEU A 47 10.02 6.06 1.34
CA LEU A 47 9.31 7.30 1.71
C LEU A 47 8.42 7.85 0.57
N GLY A 48 8.08 7.04 -0.42
CA GLY A 48 7.26 7.47 -1.56
C GLY A 48 8.06 8.16 -2.68
N LYS A 49 9.39 8.26 -2.56
CA LYS A 49 10.27 8.90 -3.55
C LYS A 49 10.96 7.87 -4.45
N CYS A 50 10.22 6.86 -4.88
CA CYS A 50 10.80 5.77 -5.65
C CYS A 50 11.31 6.22 -7.01
N GLN A 51 10.66 7.17 -7.67
CA GLN A 51 11.08 7.72 -8.95
C GLN A 51 12.45 8.42 -8.88
N GLU A 52 12.78 9.07 -7.76
CA GLU A 52 14.10 9.71 -7.58
C GLU A 52 15.23 8.68 -7.60
N THR A 53 14.95 7.43 -7.22
CA THR A 53 15.93 6.35 -7.08
C THR A 53 16.09 5.55 -8.36
N LEU A 54 15.07 5.51 -9.22
CA LEU A 54 15.11 4.73 -10.44
C LEU A 54 16.00 5.37 -11.51
N LYS A 55 16.75 4.53 -12.22
CA LYS A 55 17.52 4.93 -13.40
C LYS A 55 16.59 5.24 -14.58
N ASN A 56 15.56 4.42 -14.76
CA ASN A 56 14.53 4.62 -15.76
C ASN A 56 13.40 5.49 -15.18
N LYS A 57 13.23 6.70 -15.69
CA LYS A 57 12.20 7.64 -15.26
C LYS A 57 10.82 7.34 -15.88
N ASP A 58 10.79 6.52 -16.93
CA ASP A 58 9.56 6.08 -17.58
C ASP A 58 9.09 4.74 -16.97
N ALA A 59 8.98 4.69 -15.64
CA ALA A 59 8.54 3.52 -14.92
C ALA A 59 7.64 3.89 -13.74
N LEU A 60 6.63 3.08 -13.48
CA LEU A 60 5.84 3.15 -12.25
C LEU A 60 6.54 2.36 -11.15
N CYS A 61 6.47 2.85 -9.93
CA CYS A 61 7.03 2.16 -8.79
C CYS A 61 6.15 2.30 -7.55
N ALA A 62 6.22 1.30 -6.70
CA ALA A 62 5.58 1.33 -5.40
C ALA A 62 6.41 0.54 -4.38
N SER A 63 6.29 0.92 -3.13
CA SER A 63 6.90 0.21 -2.01
C SER A 63 5.85 -0.41 -1.10
N GLY A 64 6.23 -1.50 -0.45
CA GLY A 64 5.41 -2.16 0.56
C GLY A 64 6.28 -2.62 1.71
N SER A 65 5.73 -2.67 2.91
CA SER A 65 6.47 -3.10 4.10
C SER A 65 5.70 -4.10 4.93
N VAL A 66 6.44 -4.97 5.62
CA VAL A 66 5.91 -5.96 6.56
C VAL A 66 6.90 -6.13 7.71
N GLN A 67 6.40 -6.13 8.94
CA GLN A 67 7.19 -6.51 10.08
C GLN A 67 7.42 -8.03 10.09
N ASN A 68 8.68 -8.46 10.26
CA ASN A 68 9.02 -9.87 10.36
C ASN A 68 8.50 -10.46 11.67
N GLN A 69 7.78 -11.57 11.56
CA GLN A 69 7.28 -12.33 12.72
C GLN A 69 7.95 -13.71 12.83
N GLY A 70 9.27 -13.74 12.59
CA GLY A 70 10.07 -14.95 12.75
C GLY A 70 10.30 -15.75 11.46
N ASN A 71 9.71 -15.36 10.33
CA ASN A 71 9.94 -15.99 9.02
C ASN A 71 10.36 -14.96 7.97
N VAL A 72 11.64 -14.88 7.71
CA VAL A 72 12.26 -13.93 6.78
C VAL A 72 11.71 -14.07 5.35
N ASN A 73 11.54 -15.29 4.85
CA ASN A 73 11.06 -15.51 3.49
C ASN A 73 9.60 -15.07 3.34
N LEU A 74 8.78 -15.37 4.35
CA LEU A 74 7.39 -14.93 4.37
C LEU A 74 7.29 -13.40 4.44
N ALA A 75 8.09 -12.76 5.29
CA ALA A 75 8.10 -11.30 5.44
C ALA A 75 8.51 -10.62 4.13
N ARG A 76 9.56 -11.12 3.46
CA ARG A 76 9.98 -10.62 2.14
C ARG A 76 8.87 -10.75 1.10
N SER A 77 8.29 -11.94 0.96
CA SER A 77 7.21 -12.18 -0.02
C SER A 77 5.97 -11.33 0.27
N ALA A 78 5.64 -11.13 1.56
CA ALA A 78 4.52 -10.29 1.95
C ALA A 78 4.78 -8.80 1.69
N ALA A 79 6.00 -8.31 1.91
CA ALA A 79 6.38 -6.94 1.56
C ALA A 79 6.29 -6.70 0.04
N GLU A 80 6.79 -7.64 -0.76
CA GLU A 80 6.67 -7.62 -2.23
C GLU A 80 5.20 -7.64 -2.67
N GLY A 81 4.37 -8.50 -2.09
CA GLY A 81 2.93 -8.55 -2.38
C GLY A 81 2.22 -7.23 -2.09
N ARG A 82 2.55 -6.56 -0.97
CA ARG A 82 2.01 -5.24 -0.64
C ARG A 82 2.47 -4.16 -1.63
N ALA A 83 3.74 -4.20 -2.03
CA ALA A 83 4.25 -3.29 -3.05
C ALA A 83 3.53 -3.46 -4.40
N ARG A 84 3.28 -4.71 -4.84
CA ARG A 84 2.50 -4.99 -6.05
C ARG A 84 1.05 -4.51 -5.94
N THR A 85 0.43 -4.68 -4.78
CA THR A 85 -0.94 -4.18 -4.54
C THR A 85 -1.00 -2.65 -4.64
N GLU A 86 -0.03 -1.95 -4.10
CA GLU A 86 0.03 -0.49 -4.17
C GLU A 86 0.30 -0.01 -5.61
N LEU A 87 1.20 -0.70 -6.33
CA LEU A 87 1.44 -0.45 -7.74
C LEU A 87 0.17 -0.65 -8.58
N ALA A 88 -0.58 -1.73 -8.31
CA ALA A 88 -1.85 -2.02 -8.98
C ALA A 88 -2.88 -0.90 -8.80
N ARG A 89 -3.03 -0.39 -7.56
CA ARG A 89 -3.94 0.73 -7.27
C ARG A 89 -3.55 1.98 -8.04
N SER A 90 -2.27 2.32 -8.04
CA SER A 90 -1.75 3.46 -8.78
C SER A 90 -2.01 3.30 -10.28
N LEU A 91 -1.66 2.16 -10.86
CA LEU A 91 -1.87 1.85 -12.26
C LEU A 91 -3.35 1.93 -12.66
N GLN A 92 -4.25 1.36 -11.84
CA GLN A 92 -5.69 1.40 -12.11
C GLN A 92 -6.22 2.84 -12.19
N VAL A 93 -5.78 3.73 -11.31
CA VAL A 93 -6.16 5.15 -11.34
C VAL A 93 -5.74 5.80 -12.66
N HIS A 94 -4.52 5.50 -13.13
CA HIS A 94 -4.01 6.08 -14.38
C HIS A 94 -4.71 5.54 -15.61
N VAL A 95 -4.95 4.24 -15.67
CA VAL A 95 -5.71 3.63 -16.77
C VAL A 95 -7.13 4.20 -16.82
N LYS A 96 -7.78 4.37 -15.67
CA LYS A 96 -9.10 5.02 -15.61
C LYS A 96 -9.07 6.46 -16.15
N ALA A 97 -8.04 7.24 -15.79
CA ALA A 97 -7.89 8.60 -16.30
C ALA A 97 -7.73 8.60 -17.84
N MET A 98 -6.87 7.74 -18.37
CA MET A 98 -6.69 7.60 -19.84
C MET A 98 -7.96 7.18 -20.56
N LEU A 99 -8.77 6.29 -19.98
CA LEU A 99 -10.04 5.85 -20.54
C LEU A 99 -11.10 6.96 -20.51
N LYS A 100 -11.17 7.74 -19.44
CA LYS A 100 -12.05 8.91 -19.35
C LYS A 100 -11.69 9.97 -20.40
N ASP A 101 -10.41 10.24 -20.58
CA ASP A 101 -9.92 11.14 -21.63
C ASP A 101 -10.28 10.65 -23.03
N TYR A 102 -10.14 9.34 -23.28
CA TYR A 102 -10.55 8.72 -24.53
C TYR A 102 -12.04 8.91 -24.79
N GLN A 103 -12.88 8.60 -23.81
CA GLN A 103 -14.33 8.76 -23.92
C GLN A 103 -14.71 10.22 -24.19
N ALA A 104 -14.16 11.17 -23.43
CA ALA A 104 -14.42 12.59 -23.64
C ALA A 104 -14.07 13.07 -25.05
N SER A 105 -12.97 12.53 -25.63
CA SER A 105 -12.53 12.88 -26.99
C SER A 105 -13.39 12.24 -28.09
N THR A 106 -14.08 11.13 -27.81
CA THR A 106 -14.87 10.40 -28.81
C THR A 106 -16.36 10.74 -28.76
N THR A 107 -16.89 11.11 -27.59
CA THR A 107 -18.32 11.42 -27.41
C THR A 107 -18.64 12.92 -27.36
N GLY A 108 -17.66 13.79 -27.56
CA GLY A 108 -17.88 15.25 -27.53
C GLY A 108 -18.26 15.80 -26.15
N GLY A 109 -18.00 15.06 -25.09
CA GLY A 109 -18.26 15.49 -23.71
C GLY A 109 -19.69 15.23 -23.22
N GLU A 110 -20.48 14.40 -23.91
CA GLU A 110 -21.77 13.95 -23.39
C GLU A 110 -21.60 13.27 -22.01
N LYS A 111 -22.58 13.52 -21.14
CA LYS A 111 -22.53 13.05 -19.73
C LYS A 111 -22.35 11.53 -19.67
N ASN A 112 -21.34 11.12 -18.90
CA ASN A 112 -21.15 9.73 -18.55
C ASN A 112 -22.39 9.19 -17.85
N ASP A 113 -23.01 8.18 -18.42
CA ASP A 113 -23.99 7.38 -17.71
C ASP A 113 -23.32 6.32 -16.83
N THR A 114 -24.06 5.71 -15.93
CA THR A 114 -23.57 4.67 -15.01
C THR A 114 -22.96 3.47 -15.78
N ALA A 115 -23.48 3.14 -16.95
CA ALA A 115 -23.00 2.05 -17.78
C ALA A 115 -21.59 2.33 -18.34
N SER A 116 -21.36 3.58 -18.77
CA SER A 116 -20.03 4.04 -19.21
C SER A 116 -18.99 3.99 -18.10
N GLU A 117 -19.36 4.42 -16.88
CA GLU A 117 -18.43 4.37 -15.74
C GLU A 117 -18.10 2.94 -15.35
N GLN A 118 -19.09 2.04 -15.38
CA GLN A 118 -18.86 0.63 -15.10
C GLN A 118 -17.95 -0.02 -16.15
N HIS A 119 -18.12 0.29 -17.41
CA HIS A 119 -17.25 -0.18 -18.47
C HIS A 119 -15.79 0.29 -18.30
N ILE A 120 -15.57 1.57 -17.94
CA ILE A 120 -14.24 2.10 -17.63
C ILE A 120 -13.61 1.36 -16.43
N GLU A 121 -14.39 1.08 -15.40
CA GLU A 121 -13.93 0.32 -14.23
C GLU A 121 -13.46 -1.07 -14.63
N ASP A 122 -14.26 -1.81 -15.40
CA ASP A 122 -13.98 -3.18 -15.80
C ASP A 122 -12.75 -3.26 -16.71
N VAL A 123 -12.65 -2.36 -17.71
CA VAL A 123 -11.48 -2.28 -18.59
C VAL A 123 -10.23 -1.91 -17.80
N SER A 124 -10.32 -0.97 -16.85
CA SER A 124 -9.17 -0.57 -16.04
C SER A 124 -8.64 -1.70 -15.17
N LYS A 125 -9.52 -2.50 -14.57
CA LYS A 125 -9.16 -3.71 -13.82
C LYS A 125 -8.47 -4.72 -14.74
N GLN A 126 -9.06 -5.03 -15.88
CA GLN A 126 -8.50 -5.97 -16.83
C GLN A 126 -7.08 -5.56 -17.29
N VAL A 127 -6.87 -4.30 -17.63
CA VAL A 127 -5.56 -3.76 -17.98
C VAL A 127 -4.58 -3.91 -16.83
N THR A 128 -4.99 -3.56 -15.61
CA THR A 128 -4.15 -3.67 -14.42
C THR A 128 -3.72 -5.11 -14.16
N ASP A 129 -4.66 -6.05 -14.17
CA ASP A 129 -4.38 -7.47 -13.91
C ASP A 129 -3.40 -8.06 -14.93
N MET A 130 -3.57 -7.75 -16.20
CA MET A 130 -2.68 -8.20 -17.27
C MET A 130 -1.26 -7.65 -17.13
N THR A 131 -1.13 -6.40 -16.73
CA THR A 131 0.17 -5.71 -16.70
C THR A 131 0.95 -5.98 -15.42
N LEU A 132 0.31 -6.40 -14.33
CA LEU A 132 1.01 -6.77 -13.09
C LEU A 132 2.01 -7.92 -13.27
N SER A 133 1.79 -8.82 -14.24
CA SER A 133 2.76 -9.88 -14.57
C SER A 133 4.11 -9.35 -15.09
N GLY A 134 4.14 -8.13 -15.63
CA GLY A 134 5.35 -7.43 -16.08
C GLY A 134 6.10 -6.68 -14.98
N THR A 135 5.61 -6.72 -13.74
CA THR A 135 6.29 -6.07 -12.63
C THR A 135 7.49 -6.87 -12.14
N ARG A 136 8.55 -6.17 -11.71
CA ARG A 136 9.73 -6.81 -11.12
C ARG A 136 10.02 -6.26 -9.72
N LEU A 137 10.62 -7.09 -8.89
CA LEU A 137 11.23 -6.66 -7.63
C LEU A 137 12.54 -5.95 -7.96
N GLU A 138 12.66 -4.68 -7.60
CA GLU A 138 13.83 -3.83 -7.87
C GLU A 138 14.80 -3.83 -6.70
N ASP A 139 14.27 -3.71 -5.47
CA ASP A 139 15.08 -3.62 -4.27
C ASP A 139 14.35 -4.18 -3.05
N VAL A 140 15.13 -4.60 -2.05
CA VAL A 140 14.64 -5.02 -0.73
C VAL A 140 15.55 -4.40 0.32
N TRP A 141 14.96 -3.79 1.33
CA TRP A 141 15.65 -3.25 2.47
C TRP A 141 15.03 -3.76 3.78
N VAL A 142 15.87 -3.99 4.77
CA VAL A 142 15.44 -4.46 6.09
C VAL A 142 15.90 -3.48 7.15
N ASN A 143 14.97 -3.06 7.99
CA ASN A 143 15.30 -2.34 9.21
C ASN A 143 15.77 -3.37 10.25
N GLU A 144 17.06 -3.36 10.59
CA GLU A 144 17.64 -4.32 11.53
C GLU A 144 17.16 -4.08 12.98
N GLU A 145 16.76 -2.86 13.33
CA GLU A 145 16.31 -2.52 14.69
C GLU A 145 14.86 -3.00 14.94
N THR A 146 13.99 -2.87 13.92
CA THR A 146 12.57 -3.22 14.05
C THR A 146 12.21 -4.54 13.38
N GLY A 147 13.09 -5.06 12.54
CA GLY A 147 12.84 -6.26 11.75
C GLY A 147 11.85 -6.03 10.61
N THR A 148 11.59 -4.78 10.22
CA THR A 148 10.65 -4.46 9.13
C THR A 148 11.30 -4.65 7.78
N PHE A 149 10.68 -5.46 6.92
CA PHE A 149 11.04 -5.66 5.52
C PHE A 149 10.33 -4.64 4.65
N TRP A 150 11.09 -4.03 3.75
CA TRP A 150 10.59 -3.15 2.70
C TRP A 150 10.96 -3.73 1.34
N ALA A 151 10.04 -3.64 0.38
CA ALA A 151 10.25 -4.06 -0.99
C ALA A 151 9.88 -2.93 -1.94
N LEU A 152 10.68 -2.72 -2.98
CA LEU A 152 10.41 -1.83 -4.10
C LEU A 152 10.06 -2.66 -5.32
N VAL A 153 8.88 -2.45 -5.88
CA VAL A 153 8.43 -3.08 -7.12
C VAL A 153 8.29 -2.03 -8.21
N VAL A 154 8.65 -2.39 -9.43
CA VAL A 154 8.68 -1.50 -10.59
C VAL A 154 7.97 -2.13 -11.78
N LEU A 155 7.29 -1.31 -12.57
CA LEU A 155 6.72 -1.61 -13.88
C LEU A 155 7.25 -0.60 -14.89
N ASP A 156 8.08 -1.01 -15.82
CA ASP A 156 8.57 -0.16 -16.90
C ASP A 156 7.47 0.12 -17.94
N ALA A 157 7.51 1.29 -18.57
CA ALA A 157 6.57 1.68 -19.62
C ALA A 157 6.58 0.69 -20.79
N GLU A 158 7.73 0.14 -21.16
CA GLU A 158 7.84 -0.86 -22.22
C GLU A 158 7.13 -2.18 -21.82
N ALA A 159 7.37 -2.69 -20.61
CA ALA A 159 6.70 -3.90 -20.12
C ALA A 159 5.17 -3.71 -20.04
N PHE A 160 4.72 -2.50 -19.70
CA PHE A 160 3.30 -2.14 -19.73
C PHE A 160 2.75 -2.20 -21.17
N LYS A 161 3.40 -1.56 -22.14
CA LYS A 161 2.99 -1.55 -23.55
C LYS A 161 3.01 -2.95 -24.17
N ASP A 162 4.02 -3.74 -23.87
CA ASP A 162 4.11 -5.15 -24.30
C ASP A 162 2.95 -6.00 -23.80
N SER A 163 2.57 -5.82 -22.54
CA SER A 163 1.42 -6.52 -21.94
C SER A 163 0.13 -6.14 -22.66
N LEU A 164 -0.07 -4.85 -22.97
CA LEU A 164 -1.23 -4.37 -23.72
C LEU A 164 -1.26 -4.89 -25.15
N THR A 165 -0.12 -4.96 -25.82
CA THR A 165 -0.03 -5.47 -27.20
C THR A 165 -0.51 -6.93 -27.29
N LYS A 166 -0.27 -7.72 -26.25
CA LYS A 166 -0.72 -9.12 -26.13
C LYS A 166 -2.18 -9.28 -25.68
N ALA A 167 -2.82 -8.18 -25.27
CA ALA A 167 -4.18 -8.17 -24.72
C ALA A 167 -5.23 -8.21 -25.85
N SER A 168 -5.45 -9.37 -26.46
CA SER A 168 -6.44 -9.56 -27.53
C SER A 168 -7.90 -9.32 -27.11
N ALA A 169 -8.20 -9.38 -25.80
CA ALA A 169 -9.54 -9.15 -25.26
C ALA A 169 -9.94 -7.66 -25.20
N LEU A 170 -8.97 -6.74 -25.30
CA LEU A 170 -9.23 -5.30 -25.32
C LEU A 170 -9.58 -4.82 -26.73
N ASP A 171 -10.54 -3.89 -26.80
CA ASP A 171 -10.82 -3.16 -28.03
C ASP A 171 -9.55 -2.51 -28.60
N GLU A 172 -9.32 -2.63 -29.88
CA GLU A 172 -8.09 -2.19 -30.55
C GLU A 172 -7.87 -0.69 -30.43
N ARG A 173 -8.93 0.12 -30.53
CA ARG A 173 -8.84 1.59 -30.44
C ARG A 173 -8.51 2.04 -29.02
N VAL A 174 -9.14 1.41 -28.02
CA VAL A 174 -8.87 1.64 -26.61
C VAL A 174 -7.43 1.28 -26.29
N ARG A 175 -6.98 0.10 -26.71
CA ARG A 175 -5.61 -0.37 -26.54
C ARG A 175 -4.58 0.59 -27.15
N ALA A 176 -4.78 0.99 -28.42
CA ALA A 176 -3.91 1.94 -29.11
C ALA A 176 -3.83 3.29 -28.37
N HIS A 177 -4.97 3.79 -27.88
CA HIS A 177 -5.02 5.04 -27.13
C HIS A 177 -4.22 4.96 -25.82
N ILE A 178 -4.38 3.87 -25.05
CA ILE A 178 -3.65 3.68 -23.79
C ILE A 178 -2.14 3.59 -24.07
N ILE A 179 -1.72 2.81 -25.08
CA ILE A 179 -0.31 2.67 -25.48
C ILE A 179 0.29 4.02 -25.84
N GLN A 180 -0.41 4.81 -26.66
CA GLN A 180 0.06 6.13 -27.09
C GLN A 180 0.25 7.11 -25.93
N ARG A 181 -0.58 7.01 -24.89
CA ARG A 181 -0.52 7.90 -23.72
C ARG A 181 0.36 7.40 -22.59
N ALA A 182 0.73 6.12 -22.58
CA ALA A 182 1.47 5.50 -21.48
C ALA A 182 2.74 6.26 -21.10
N ASP A 183 3.59 6.62 -22.06
CA ASP A 183 4.85 7.31 -21.80
C ASP A 183 4.65 8.69 -21.14
N ARG A 184 3.61 9.42 -21.57
CA ARG A 184 3.28 10.71 -20.97
C ARG A 184 2.73 10.53 -19.54
N SER A 185 1.78 9.62 -19.37
CA SER A 185 1.17 9.35 -18.07
C SER A 185 2.18 8.87 -17.05
N PHE A 186 3.15 8.06 -17.43
CA PHE A 186 4.18 7.57 -16.52
C PHE A 186 5.11 8.71 -16.05
N ARG A 187 5.43 9.68 -16.92
CA ARG A 187 6.22 10.88 -16.54
C ARG A 187 5.43 11.87 -15.68
N GLU A 188 4.16 12.09 -15.98
CA GLU A 188 3.32 13.06 -15.25
C GLU A 188 3.10 12.65 -13.78
N LEU A 189 3.21 11.35 -13.47
CA LEU A 189 3.12 10.81 -12.11
C LEU A 189 4.24 11.27 -11.18
N ASP A 190 5.41 11.51 -11.73
CA ASP A 190 6.57 11.99 -10.98
C ASP A 190 6.35 13.42 -10.45
N HIS A 191 5.55 14.22 -11.13
CA HIS A 191 5.30 15.62 -10.78
C HIS A 191 4.10 15.83 -9.84
N ALA A 192 3.28 14.83 -9.62
CA ALA A 192 2.04 14.92 -8.82
C ALA A 192 2.17 14.45 -7.36
N ARG A 193 3.34 14.00 -6.94
CA ARG A 193 3.68 13.55 -5.58
C ARG A 193 4.75 14.43 -4.98
#